data_e915da131ca52114a88570762b51884a
#
_entry.id   e915da131ca52114a88570762b51884a
#
_cell.length_a   1.000
_cell.length_b   1.000
_cell.length_c   1.000
_cell.angle_alpha   90.00
_cell.angle_beta   90.00
_cell.angle_gamma   90.00
#
_symmetry.space_group_name_H-M   'P 1'
#
loop_
_entity.id
_entity.type
_entity.pdbx_description
1 polymer ?
#
loop_
_entity_poly.entity_id
_entity_poly.type
_entity_poly.pdbx_seq_one_letter_code
_entity_poly.pdbx_strand_id
1 'polypeptide(L)'
;MIYIGDEYGHTKGGNNNTYCHDNDINYFRWDKKEAASSDFFRFCCLITKFCHECKSLGLNDFPISERLQWHGHSPGSPDWSDTSRFVAFTLIDSVKRELYVAFNSSHLPVTVTMPDRPGYRWEPLADTNNPAPFDFFTDDVPDRDIALNQYAHFLDANLYPMLSYSSIILLLCPDDGDGA
;
A
#
# COMPACT_ATOMS: atom_id res chain seq x y z
N MET A 1 12.95 6.79 4.61
CA MET A 1 14.17 7.23 3.91
C MET A 1 14.25 6.41 2.64
N ILE A 2 14.34 7.06 1.48
CA ILE A 2 14.51 6.41 0.18
C ILE A 2 15.93 6.74 -0.28
N TYR A 3 16.71 5.72 -0.67
CA TYR A 3 18.01 5.93 -1.29
C TYR A 3 17.82 6.28 -2.76
N ILE A 4 18.59 7.23 -3.28
CA ILE A 4 18.48 7.68 -4.66
C ILE A 4 18.68 6.50 -5.63
N GLY A 5 17.69 6.26 -6.49
CA GLY A 5 17.66 5.13 -7.41
C GLY A 5 16.73 4.00 -6.99
N ASP A 6 16.31 3.93 -5.69
CA ASP A 6 15.33 2.93 -5.24
C ASP A 6 14.01 3.07 -6.02
N GLU A 7 13.63 4.29 -6.37
CA GLU A 7 12.39 4.63 -7.07
C GLU A 7 12.28 4.06 -8.49
N TYR A 8 13.37 3.62 -9.09
CA TYR A 8 13.36 2.91 -10.37
C TYR A 8 13.97 1.50 -10.29
N GLY A 9 14.19 1.00 -9.09
CA GLY A 9 14.74 -0.34 -8.87
C GLY A 9 16.24 -0.45 -9.18
N HIS A 10 17.05 0.57 -8.82
CA HIS A 10 18.50 0.51 -9.01
C HIS A 10 19.09 -0.71 -8.29
N THR A 11 20.04 -1.35 -8.95
CA THR A 11 20.75 -2.51 -8.39
C THR A 11 22.26 -2.30 -8.40
N LYS A 12 22.90 -2.79 -7.37
CA LYS A 12 24.35 -2.87 -7.25
C LYS A 12 24.92 -4.21 -7.78
N GLY A 13 24.10 -5.00 -8.48
CA GLY A 13 24.52 -6.29 -9.05
C GLY A 13 25.00 -7.32 -8.01
N GLY A 14 24.44 -7.25 -6.77
CA GLY A 14 24.85 -8.13 -5.66
C GLY A 14 26.09 -7.65 -4.88
N ASN A 15 26.68 -6.51 -5.24
CA ASN A 15 27.80 -5.94 -4.48
C ASN A 15 27.25 -5.24 -3.22
N ASN A 16 27.57 -5.76 -2.05
CA ASN A 16 27.10 -5.24 -0.76
C ASN A 16 27.97 -4.11 -0.19
N ASN A 17 29.07 -3.73 -0.86
CA ASN A 17 29.93 -2.63 -0.44
C ASN A 17 30.50 -1.89 -1.65
N THR A 18 29.78 -0.88 -2.11
CA THR A 18 30.17 -0.06 -3.26
C THR A 18 30.82 1.28 -2.86
N TYR A 19 31.25 1.43 -1.61
CA TYR A 19 31.71 2.70 -1.04
C TYR A 19 32.85 3.36 -1.81
N CYS A 20 33.83 2.60 -2.28
CA CYS A 20 34.98 3.12 -3.01
C CYS A 20 34.85 3.07 -4.53
N HIS A 21 33.67 2.72 -5.05
CA HIS A 21 33.50 2.53 -6.49
C HIS A 21 32.96 3.80 -7.14
N ASP A 22 33.82 4.48 -7.90
CA ASP A 22 33.43 5.59 -8.77
C ASP A 22 33.19 5.08 -10.19
N ASN A 23 32.11 4.38 -10.40
CA ASN A 23 31.73 3.75 -11.66
C ASN A 23 30.20 3.58 -11.77
N ASP A 24 29.76 2.93 -12.86
CA ASP A 24 28.36 2.72 -13.22
C ASP A 24 27.52 1.94 -12.18
N ILE A 25 28.14 1.20 -11.26
CA ILE A 25 27.45 0.57 -10.13
C ILE A 25 26.83 1.63 -9.20
N ASN A 26 27.49 2.78 -9.05
CA ASN A 26 27.04 3.86 -8.18
C ASN A 26 26.35 5.01 -8.93
N TYR A 27 26.50 5.09 -10.25
CA TYR A 27 25.91 6.19 -11.01
C TYR A 27 24.41 6.04 -11.13
N PHE A 28 23.70 7.16 -11.06
CA PHE A 28 22.28 7.20 -11.32
C PHE A 28 21.99 6.85 -12.79
N ARG A 29 21.11 5.88 -13.01
CA ARG A 29 20.83 5.34 -14.34
C ARG A 29 19.56 5.99 -14.91
N TRP A 30 19.75 7.13 -15.58
CA TRP A 30 18.66 7.87 -16.21
C TRP A 30 17.88 7.04 -17.24
N ASP A 31 18.60 6.22 -18.00
CA ASP A 31 18.03 5.28 -18.96
C ASP A 31 17.03 4.30 -18.31
N LYS A 32 17.39 3.75 -17.16
CA LYS A 32 16.50 2.84 -16.40
C LYS A 32 15.33 3.56 -15.75
N LYS A 33 15.58 4.75 -15.22
CA LYS A 33 14.50 5.59 -14.64
C LYS A 33 13.46 5.95 -15.70
N GLU A 34 13.88 6.29 -16.92
CA GLU A 34 12.97 6.58 -18.04
C GLU A 34 12.20 5.32 -18.47
N ALA A 35 12.85 4.16 -18.54
CA ALA A 35 12.20 2.89 -18.85
C ALA A 35 11.16 2.49 -17.80
N ALA A 36 11.38 2.82 -16.53
CA ALA A 36 10.46 2.53 -15.42
C ALA A 36 9.34 3.59 -15.23
N SER A 37 9.25 4.57 -16.10
CA SER A 37 8.37 5.75 -15.94
C SER A 37 6.87 5.43 -15.87
N SER A 38 6.43 4.37 -16.52
CA SER A 38 5.03 3.93 -16.54
C SER A 38 4.72 2.77 -15.57
N ASP A 39 5.71 2.30 -14.84
CA ASP A 39 5.64 1.13 -13.96
C ASP A 39 6.09 1.51 -12.53
N PHE A 40 7.14 0.92 -12.03
CA PHE A 40 7.57 1.07 -10.63
C PHE A 40 7.90 2.53 -10.24
N PHE A 41 8.50 3.31 -11.14
CA PHE A 41 8.76 4.74 -10.86
C PHE A 41 7.44 5.52 -10.69
N ARG A 42 6.43 5.23 -11.52
CA ARG A 42 5.08 5.80 -11.38
C ARG A 42 4.50 5.47 -10.00
N PHE A 43 4.55 4.20 -9.59
CA PHE A 43 4.08 3.76 -8.28
C PHE A 43 4.79 4.52 -7.15
N CYS A 44 6.11 4.65 -7.20
CA CYS A 44 6.89 5.40 -6.21
C CYS A 44 6.50 6.88 -6.15
N CYS A 45 6.21 7.50 -7.27
CA CYS A 45 5.70 8.88 -7.30
C CYS A 45 4.34 9.01 -6.63
N LEU A 46 3.41 8.09 -6.93
CA LEU A 46 2.05 8.11 -6.40
C LEU A 46 2.02 7.84 -4.90
N ILE A 47 2.74 6.83 -4.41
CA ILE A 47 2.81 6.53 -2.98
C ILE A 47 3.50 7.67 -2.20
N THR A 48 4.53 8.29 -2.77
CA THR A 48 5.20 9.44 -2.15
C THR A 48 4.25 10.63 -2.07
N LYS A 49 3.52 10.95 -3.15
CA LYS A 49 2.51 12.00 -3.16
C LYS A 49 1.43 11.71 -2.10
N PHE A 50 0.90 10.51 -2.07
CA PHE A 50 -0.07 10.09 -1.07
C PHE A 50 0.44 10.27 0.37
N CYS A 51 1.69 9.87 0.66
CA CYS A 51 2.30 10.05 1.98
C CYS A 51 2.44 11.53 2.37
N HIS A 52 2.69 12.42 1.41
CA HIS A 52 2.72 13.87 1.67
C HIS A 52 1.33 14.46 1.93
N GLU A 53 0.32 13.96 1.24
CA GLU A 53 -1.08 14.41 1.39
C GLU A 53 -1.74 13.84 2.65
N CYS A 54 -1.33 12.64 3.06
CA CYS A 54 -1.80 11.97 4.27
C CYS A 54 -1.01 12.45 5.50
N LYS A 55 -1.46 13.54 6.11
CA LYS A 55 -0.78 14.19 7.24
C LYS A 55 -0.51 13.26 8.43
N SER A 56 -1.25 12.18 8.58
CA SER A 56 -1.05 11.21 9.65
C SER A 56 0.19 10.36 9.48
N LEU A 57 0.70 10.22 8.26
CA LEU A 57 1.92 9.46 7.98
C LEU A 57 3.20 10.29 8.22
N GLY A 58 3.07 11.60 8.42
CA GLY A 58 4.18 12.53 8.66
C GLY A 58 4.17 13.20 10.03
N LEU A 59 3.53 12.60 11.03
CA LEU A 59 3.50 13.16 12.39
C LEU A 59 4.89 13.11 13.03
N ASN A 60 5.22 14.16 13.83
CA ASN A 60 6.44 14.19 14.64
C ASN A 60 6.36 13.27 15.86
N ASP A 61 5.14 12.92 16.28
CA ASP A 61 4.86 12.08 17.45
C ASP A 61 4.22 10.76 17.02
N PHE A 62 4.36 9.73 17.85
CA PHE A 62 3.66 8.47 17.63
C PHE A 62 2.15 8.67 17.69
N PRO A 63 1.39 8.03 16.78
CA PRO A 63 -0.07 8.10 16.82
C PRO A 63 -0.60 7.54 18.14
N ILE A 64 -1.58 8.22 18.71
CA ILE A 64 -2.28 7.74 19.90
C ILE A 64 -3.17 6.53 19.54
N SER A 65 -3.46 5.69 20.53
CA SER A 65 -4.25 4.46 20.37
C SER A 65 -5.67 4.68 19.82
N GLU A 66 -6.19 5.88 19.93
CA GLU A 66 -7.50 6.26 19.35
C GLU A 66 -7.44 6.46 17.83
N ARG A 67 -6.24 6.66 17.29
CA ARG A 67 -6.03 6.88 15.84
C ARG A 67 -5.37 5.71 15.14
N LEU A 68 -4.65 4.87 15.87
CA LEU A 68 -3.95 3.71 15.35
C LEU A 68 -4.45 2.45 16.04
N GLN A 69 -5.00 1.52 15.28
CA GLN A 69 -5.37 0.20 15.76
C GLN A 69 -4.64 -0.88 14.97
N TRP A 70 -3.98 -1.79 15.67
CA TRP A 70 -3.29 -2.92 15.06
C TRP A 70 -4.22 -4.11 14.83
N HIS A 71 -3.98 -4.83 13.73
CA HIS A 71 -4.76 -5.99 13.31
C HIS A 71 -3.83 -7.13 12.90
N GLY A 72 -4.36 -8.35 13.02
CA GLY A 72 -3.86 -9.53 12.33
C GLY A 72 -4.70 -9.82 11.09
N HIS A 73 -4.90 -11.10 10.77
CA HIS A 73 -5.83 -11.51 9.71
C HIS A 73 -7.27 -11.12 10.05
N SER A 74 -7.55 -10.89 11.32
CA SER A 74 -8.83 -10.40 11.84
C SER A 74 -8.64 -9.08 12.59
N PRO A 75 -9.68 -8.21 12.62
CA PRO A 75 -9.61 -6.94 13.30
C PRO A 75 -9.24 -7.05 14.78
N GLY A 76 -8.35 -6.17 15.25
CA GLY A 76 -7.96 -6.06 16.66
C GLY A 76 -7.19 -7.26 17.21
N SER A 77 -6.72 -8.17 16.38
CA SER A 77 -6.04 -9.41 16.80
C SER A 77 -4.65 -9.52 16.16
N PRO A 78 -3.71 -8.59 16.43
CA PRO A 78 -2.37 -8.64 15.86
C PRO A 78 -1.59 -9.85 16.41
N ASP A 79 -0.81 -10.50 15.55
CA ASP A 79 0.12 -11.56 15.93
C ASP A 79 1.53 -10.98 16.03
N TRP A 80 2.05 -10.85 17.26
CA TRP A 80 3.39 -10.35 17.56
C TRP A 80 4.43 -11.46 17.78
N SER A 81 4.13 -12.69 17.39
CA SER A 81 5.10 -13.77 17.48
C SER A 81 6.26 -13.58 16.50
N ASP A 82 7.44 -14.13 16.85
CA ASP A 82 8.64 -14.07 16.00
C ASP A 82 8.45 -14.75 14.63
N THR A 83 7.45 -15.60 14.50
CA THR A 83 7.11 -16.32 13.27
C THR A 83 6.08 -15.62 12.41
N SER A 84 5.43 -14.57 12.93
CA SER A 84 4.46 -13.79 12.18
C SER A 84 5.08 -13.20 10.92
N ARG A 85 4.34 -13.26 9.83
CA ARG A 85 4.70 -12.69 8.52
C ARG A 85 3.62 -11.77 7.98
N PHE A 86 2.72 -11.36 8.85
CA PHE A 86 1.60 -10.50 8.52
C PHE A 86 1.41 -9.43 9.59
N VAL A 87 1.14 -8.21 9.16
CA VAL A 87 0.71 -7.12 10.02
C VAL A 87 -0.25 -6.21 9.26
N ALA A 88 -1.26 -5.74 9.97
CA ALA A 88 -2.16 -4.71 9.45
C ALA A 88 -2.47 -3.67 10.53
N PHE A 89 -2.91 -2.51 10.09
CA PHE A 89 -3.39 -1.46 10.98
C PHE A 89 -4.41 -0.57 10.29
N THR A 90 -5.30 0.03 11.09
CA THR A 90 -6.06 1.19 10.67
C THR A 90 -5.46 2.45 11.26
N LEU A 91 -5.50 3.53 10.48
CA LEU A 91 -5.00 4.84 10.88
C LEU A 91 -6.01 5.91 10.49
N ILE A 92 -6.43 6.71 11.49
CA ILE A 92 -7.33 7.85 11.27
C ILE A 92 -6.50 9.12 11.17
N ASP A 93 -6.64 9.84 10.06
CA ASP A 93 -5.90 11.08 9.83
C ASP A 93 -6.57 12.31 10.51
N SER A 94 -5.90 13.46 10.40
CA SER A 94 -6.37 14.70 11.02
C SER A 94 -7.66 15.24 10.39
N VAL A 95 -8.02 14.80 9.19
CA VAL A 95 -9.27 15.15 8.49
C VAL A 95 -10.29 14.01 8.58
N LYS A 96 -10.07 13.05 9.49
CA LYS A 96 -10.95 11.91 9.78
C LYS A 96 -11.08 10.90 8.63
N ARG A 97 -10.14 10.86 7.69
CA ARG A 97 -10.04 9.73 6.76
C ARG A 97 -9.47 8.54 7.53
N GLU A 98 -10.05 7.38 7.35
CA GLU A 98 -9.53 6.14 7.90
C GLU A 98 -8.89 5.32 6.77
N LEU A 99 -7.66 4.87 7.03
CA LEU A 99 -6.88 4.01 6.15
C LEU A 99 -6.81 2.62 6.78
N TYR A 100 -6.92 1.59 5.97
CA TYR A 100 -6.49 0.24 6.32
C TYR A 100 -5.24 -0.10 5.52
N VAL A 101 -4.17 -0.46 6.20
CA VAL A 101 -2.90 -0.82 5.57
C VAL A 101 -2.51 -2.21 6.05
N ALA A 102 -2.13 -3.09 5.11
CA ALA A 102 -1.68 -4.43 5.44
C ALA A 102 -0.45 -4.85 4.64
N PHE A 103 0.39 -5.66 5.27
CA PHE A 103 1.61 -6.22 4.70
C PHE A 103 1.61 -7.74 4.90
N ASN A 104 1.66 -8.47 3.81
CA ASN A 104 1.85 -9.91 3.81
C ASN A 104 3.27 -10.26 3.30
N SER A 105 4.19 -10.54 4.20
CA SER A 105 5.54 -11.00 3.86
C SER A 105 5.67 -12.54 3.83
N SER A 106 4.54 -13.24 3.86
CA SER A 106 4.49 -14.70 3.72
C SER A 106 4.58 -15.13 2.24
N HIS A 107 5.06 -16.32 2.01
CA HIS A 107 5.00 -17.00 0.70
C HIS A 107 3.60 -17.56 0.38
N LEU A 108 2.64 -17.45 1.30
CA LEU A 108 1.26 -17.90 1.13
C LEU A 108 0.32 -16.70 0.97
N PRO A 109 -0.72 -16.84 0.14
CA PRO A 109 -1.80 -15.87 0.10
C PRO A 109 -2.60 -15.92 1.41
N VAL A 110 -3.27 -14.83 1.72
CA VAL A 110 -4.12 -14.68 2.91
C VAL A 110 -5.37 -13.88 2.56
N THR A 111 -6.51 -14.24 3.13
CA THR A 111 -7.70 -13.39 3.12
C THR A 111 -7.78 -12.68 4.46
N VAL A 112 -7.78 -11.36 4.42
CA VAL A 112 -7.89 -10.51 5.61
C VAL A 112 -9.31 -10.06 5.80
N THR A 113 -9.71 -9.90 7.07
CA THR A 113 -10.98 -9.28 7.44
C THR A 113 -10.70 -7.85 7.88
N MET A 114 -11.34 -6.87 7.24
CA MET A 114 -11.26 -5.48 7.66
C MET A 114 -12.27 -5.19 8.77
N PRO A 115 -12.02 -4.16 9.61
CA PRO A 115 -13.01 -3.70 10.57
C PRO A 115 -14.31 -3.27 9.88
N ASP A 116 -15.44 -3.72 10.41
CA ASP A 116 -16.75 -3.24 9.97
C ASP A 116 -16.97 -1.78 10.39
N ARG A 117 -17.48 -0.97 9.48
CA ARG A 117 -17.78 0.46 9.69
C ARG A 117 -19.18 0.77 9.12
N PRO A 118 -20.23 0.68 9.92
CA PRO A 118 -21.60 0.90 9.47
C PRO A 118 -21.78 2.21 8.70
N GLY A 119 -22.36 2.14 7.49
CA GLY A 119 -22.55 3.29 6.59
C GLY A 119 -21.28 3.68 5.80
N TYR A 120 -20.25 2.84 5.83
CA TYR A 120 -19.01 3.03 5.06
C TYR A 120 -18.57 1.73 4.43
N ARG A 121 -17.80 1.84 3.34
CA ARG A 121 -17.16 0.71 2.66
C ARG A 121 -15.67 0.97 2.48
N TRP A 122 -14.90 -0.11 2.43
CA TRP A 122 -13.48 -0.04 2.11
C TRP A 122 -13.27 -0.04 0.60
N GLU A 123 -12.48 0.91 0.10
CA GLU A 123 -12.11 0.99 -1.30
C GLU A 123 -10.60 0.82 -1.48
N PRO A 124 -10.14 -0.04 -2.42
CA PRO A 124 -8.73 -0.18 -2.71
C PRO A 124 -8.14 1.11 -3.28
N LEU A 125 -7.03 1.57 -2.67
CA LEU A 125 -6.20 2.64 -3.19
C LEU A 125 -4.92 2.10 -3.82
N ALA A 126 -4.29 1.14 -3.17
CA ALA A 126 -3.09 0.50 -3.69
C ALA A 126 -3.08 -1.00 -3.38
N ASP A 127 -2.62 -1.80 -4.33
CA ASP A 127 -2.35 -3.22 -4.19
C ASP A 127 -1.11 -3.59 -5.01
N THR A 128 -0.02 -3.85 -4.33
CA THR A 128 1.28 -4.16 -4.97
C THR A 128 1.32 -5.49 -5.70
N ASN A 129 0.23 -6.27 -5.63
CA ASN A 129 0.10 -7.51 -6.40
C ASN A 129 -0.37 -7.26 -7.84
N ASN A 130 -1.04 -6.15 -8.06
CA ASN A 130 -1.54 -5.81 -9.39
C ASN A 130 -0.42 -5.22 -10.26
N PRO A 131 -0.42 -5.49 -11.56
CA PRO A 131 0.48 -4.78 -12.48
C PRO A 131 0.04 -3.33 -12.65
N ALA A 132 0.98 -2.45 -13.00
CA ALA A 132 0.64 -1.08 -13.39
C ALA A 132 -0.36 -1.08 -14.57
N PRO A 133 -1.34 -0.18 -14.60
CA PRO A 133 -1.58 0.93 -13.69
C PRO A 133 -2.45 0.59 -12.46
N PHE A 134 -2.88 -0.67 -12.31
CA PHE A 134 -3.82 -1.11 -11.26
C PHE A 134 -3.15 -1.39 -9.90
N ASP A 135 -1.85 -1.20 -9.80
CA ASP A 135 -1.08 -1.23 -8.55
C ASP A 135 -1.41 -0.03 -7.64
N PHE A 136 -1.90 1.08 -8.24
CA PHE A 136 -2.35 2.28 -7.53
C PHE A 136 -3.54 2.92 -8.26
N PHE A 137 -4.72 2.89 -7.64
CA PHE A 137 -5.98 3.34 -8.22
C PHE A 137 -6.14 4.86 -8.06
N THR A 138 -5.79 5.60 -9.10
CA THR A 138 -6.09 7.03 -9.24
C THR A 138 -7.26 7.23 -10.20
N ASP A 139 -7.88 8.41 -10.19
CA ASP A 139 -9.07 8.70 -11.02
C ASP A 139 -8.78 8.66 -12.52
N ASP A 140 -7.52 8.79 -12.91
CA ASP A 140 -7.06 8.74 -14.30
C ASP A 140 -6.68 7.34 -14.79
N VAL A 141 -6.82 6.29 -13.94
CA VAL A 141 -6.58 4.90 -14.36
C VAL A 141 -7.71 4.45 -15.29
N PRO A 142 -7.41 4.06 -16.54
CA PRO A 142 -8.42 3.53 -17.46
C PRO A 142 -9.09 2.29 -16.87
N ASP A 143 -10.39 2.15 -17.07
CA ASP A 143 -11.20 1.01 -16.59
C ASP A 143 -11.11 0.75 -15.07
N ARG A 144 -10.79 1.80 -14.28
CA ARG A 144 -10.67 1.74 -12.83
C ARG A 144 -11.86 1.04 -12.18
N ASP A 145 -13.07 1.42 -12.54
CA ASP A 145 -14.28 0.87 -11.95
C ASP A 145 -14.48 -0.61 -12.29
N ILE A 146 -14.08 -1.05 -13.47
CA ILE A 146 -14.11 -2.46 -13.86
C ILE A 146 -13.10 -3.25 -13.03
N ALA A 147 -11.90 -2.71 -12.84
CA ALA A 147 -10.87 -3.33 -12.02
C ALA A 147 -11.27 -3.40 -10.55
N LEU A 148 -11.93 -2.38 -10.01
CA LEU A 148 -12.43 -2.38 -8.64
C LEU A 148 -13.59 -3.35 -8.43
N ASN A 149 -14.47 -3.51 -9.41
CA ASN A 149 -15.61 -4.41 -9.34
C ASN A 149 -15.22 -5.89 -9.13
N GLN A 150 -14.02 -6.30 -9.55
CA GLN A 150 -13.54 -7.66 -9.27
C GLN A 150 -13.37 -7.94 -7.77
N TYR A 151 -13.19 -6.90 -6.94
CA TYR A 151 -13.08 -7.00 -5.49
C TYR A 151 -14.42 -6.80 -4.76
N ALA A 152 -15.46 -6.32 -5.43
CA ALA A 152 -16.72 -5.92 -4.79
C ALA A 152 -17.30 -7.02 -3.90
N HIS A 153 -17.36 -8.25 -4.39
CA HIS A 153 -17.89 -9.39 -3.63
C HIS A 153 -17.15 -9.64 -2.29
N PHE A 154 -15.84 -9.41 -2.26
CA PHE A 154 -15.04 -9.54 -1.03
C PHE A 154 -15.27 -8.33 -0.14
N LEU A 155 -15.25 -7.13 -0.70
CA LEU A 155 -15.40 -5.88 0.04
C LEU A 155 -16.76 -5.75 0.71
N ASP A 156 -17.83 -6.25 0.08
CA ASP A 156 -19.17 -6.32 0.66
C ASP A 156 -19.22 -7.19 1.94
N ALA A 157 -18.30 -8.14 2.06
CA ALA A 157 -18.13 -8.98 3.25
C ALA A 157 -17.04 -8.47 4.19
N ASN A 158 -16.50 -7.28 4.00
CA ASN A 158 -15.33 -6.74 4.69
C ASN A 158 -14.09 -7.65 4.57
N LEU A 159 -13.93 -8.34 3.45
CA LEU A 159 -12.80 -9.22 3.16
C LEU A 159 -11.92 -8.65 2.07
N TYR A 160 -10.63 -9.00 2.09
CA TYR A 160 -9.72 -8.72 0.98
C TYR A 160 -8.73 -9.87 0.78
N PRO A 161 -8.63 -10.44 -0.45
CA PRO A 161 -7.64 -11.46 -0.77
C PRO A 161 -6.29 -10.80 -1.08
N MET A 162 -5.29 -11.07 -0.26
CA MET A 162 -3.91 -10.65 -0.49
C MET A 162 -3.08 -11.81 -1.00
N LEU A 163 -2.28 -11.59 -2.01
CA LEU A 163 -1.31 -12.59 -2.45
C LEU A 163 -0.05 -12.59 -1.58
N SER A 164 0.82 -13.55 -1.83
CA SER A 164 2.13 -13.64 -1.18
C SER A 164 2.98 -12.40 -1.49
N TYR A 165 3.74 -11.94 -0.50
CA TYR A 165 4.68 -10.82 -0.64
C TYR A 165 4.03 -9.53 -1.17
N SER A 166 2.79 -9.23 -0.76
CA SER A 166 2.04 -8.06 -1.18
C SER A 166 1.71 -7.11 -0.04
N SER A 167 1.37 -5.89 -0.42
CA SER A 167 0.90 -4.83 0.49
C SER A 167 -0.32 -4.16 -0.10
N ILE A 168 -1.26 -3.78 0.74
CA ILE A 168 -2.47 -3.07 0.33
C ILE A 168 -2.68 -1.81 1.15
N ILE A 169 -3.31 -0.83 0.53
CA ILE A 169 -3.86 0.35 1.20
C ILE A 169 -5.31 0.48 0.74
N LEU A 170 -6.23 0.51 1.70
CA LEU A 170 -7.64 0.76 1.47
C LEU A 170 -8.05 2.06 2.15
N LEU A 171 -8.99 2.78 1.54
CA LEU A 171 -9.62 3.96 2.09
C LEU A 171 -11.03 3.63 2.56
N LEU A 172 -11.42 4.19 3.69
CA LEU A 172 -12.80 4.14 4.15
C LEU A 172 -13.60 5.25 3.48
N CYS A 173 -14.55 4.89 2.62
CA CYS A 173 -15.43 5.80 1.90
C CYS A 173 -16.87 5.67 2.41
N PRO A 174 -17.67 6.75 2.40
CA PRO A 174 -19.10 6.63 2.66
C PRO A 174 -19.73 5.61 1.72
N ASP A 175 -20.61 4.78 2.25
CA ASP A 175 -21.42 3.90 1.42
C ASP A 175 -22.53 4.75 0.81
N ASP A 176 -22.34 5.17 -0.43
CA ASP A 176 -23.37 5.84 -1.22
C ASP A 176 -24.44 4.76 -1.54
N GLY A 177 -25.27 4.48 -0.54
CA GLY A 177 -26.39 3.56 -0.72
C GLY A 177 -27.11 3.92 -2.00
N ASP A 178 -27.32 2.94 -2.87
CA ASP A 178 -27.99 3.07 -4.17
C ASP A 178 -29.11 4.08 -4.06
N GLY A 179 -28.93 5.19 -4.77
CA GLY A 179 -29.93 6.27 -4.80
C GLY A 179 -31.25 5.67 -5.25
N ALA A 180 -32.18 5.63 -4.31
CA ALA A 180 -33.56 5.24 -4.55
C ALA A 180 -34.27 6.27 -5.45
#